data_11b6c5f88f7cca035fc103ea23c4093d
#
_entry.id   11b6c5f88f7cca035fc103ea23c4093d
#
_cell.length_a   1.000
_cell.length_b   1.000
_cell.length_c   1.000
_cell.angle_alpha   90.00
_cell.angle_beta   90.00
_cell.angle_gamma   90.00
#
_symmetry.space_group_name_H-M   'P 1'
#
loop_
_entity.id
_entity.type
_entity.pdbx_description
1 polymer ?
#
loop_
_entity_poly.entity_id
_entity_poly.type
_entity_poly.pdbx_seq_one_letter_code
_entity_poly.pdbx_strand_id
1 'polypeptide(L)'
;MQLLYKIPLPAAARNETSRLRAAITAFFAMDGFVFASWAVRIPAVKAAIGASPASLGVALLGASAGAIATMTLTGALCRRFGSARVVVGGGAWLALALLLPALARSAPALGLALVVFGVGYGGLNVAMNSLAVDLVAALRRPVMPSFHAAWSLGGLAGSALGGLAASRLTPLAHFSLVCAAALVLTAYCGRVVLTRSPRDAAPRALEAPARPGVPEPPIPNDGAVLPPAAPHRPVWRTVVLLGAIALCSTYGEGAISDWGALHLHTDLGASTSLAAAGYAAFALAEACGRLAGSALLARLGQTRVLVYGGLATCAGMLAAALSPVLLLALAGFAVTGLGVANAFPTAMARVGILAGPNGVAAASTFGYAGFLLGPPVIGFLASAASLRLALTTVSLLALLAIALARAAAAGQDRR
;
A
#
# COMPACT_ATOMS: atom_id res chain seq x y z
N MET A 1 -10.64 -13.94 24.90
CA MET A 1 -10.02 -12.80 24.21
C MET A 1 -11.00 -11.79 23.59
N GLN A 2 -12.32 -12.04 23.55
CA GLN A 2 -13.33 -11.12 22.98
C GLN A 2 -13.87 -10.04 23.93
N LEU A 3 -13.64 -10.11 25.24
CA LEU A 3 -14.21 -9.19 26.24
C LEU A 3 -13.43 -7.87 26.45
N LEU A 4 -12.18 -7.77 25.97
CA LEU A 4 -11.34 -6.58 26.14
C LEU A 4 -11.63 -5.43 25.14
N TYR A 5 -12.52 -5.65 24.17
CA TYR A 5 -12.85 -4.68 23.12
C TYR A 5 -13.87 -3.60 23.52
N LYS A 6 -14.40 -3.61 24.74
CA LYS A 6 -15.59 -2.79 25.11
C LYS A 6 -15.36 -1.67 26.14
N ILE A 7 -14.11 -1.37 26.54
CA ILE A 7 -13.88 -0.25 27.44
C ILE A 7 -13.87 1.05 26.62
N PRO A 8 -14.86 1.97 26.80
CA PRO A 8 -14.89 3.22 26.07
C PRO A 8 -13.74 4.13 26.53
N LEU A 9 -12.99 4.66 25.58
CA LEU A 9 -11.96 5.67 25.86
C LEU A 9 -12.59 6.94 26.45
N PRO A 10 -11.92 7.65 27.38
CA PRO A 10 -12.33 8.97 27.83
C PRO A 10 -12.50 9.94 26.65
N ALA A 11 -13.43 10.89 26.74
CA ALA A 11 -13.79 11.79 25.64
C ALA A 11 -12.58 12.56 25.08
N ALA A 12 -11.67 13.04 25.93
CA ALA A 12 -10.43 13.70 25.52
C ALA A 12 -9.52 12.77 24.71
N ALA A 13 -9.29 11.54 25.17
CA ALA A 13 -8.50 10.54 24.46
C ALA A 13 -9.14 10.12 23.12
N ARG A 14 -10.47 10.08 23.02
CA ARG A 14 -11.18 9.84 21.76
C ARG A 14 -10.93 10.94 20.75
N ASN A 15 -10.97 12.21 21.15
CA ASN A 15 -10.72 13.34 20.26
C ASN A 15 -9.26 13.37 19.77
N GLU A 16 -8.30 13.05 20.62
CA GLU A 16 -6.88 12.99 20.24
C GLU A 16 -6.60 11.86 19.26
N THR A 17 -7.10 10.68 19.55
CA THR A 17 -7.00 9.51 18.69
C THR A 17 -7.67 9.74 17.32
N SER A 18 -8.84 10.41 17.31
CA SER A 18 -9.55 10.76 16.08
C SER A 18 -8.74 11.70 15.21
N ARG A 19 -8.12 12.74 15.79
CA ARG A 19 -7.26 13.68 15.05
C ARG A 19 -6.00 13.02 14.50
N LEU A 20 -5.36 12.15 15.28
CA LEU A 20 -4.20 11.39 14.82
C LEU A 20 -4.58 10.44 13.67
N ARG A 21 -5.71 9.73 13.80
CA ARG A 21 -6.24 8.87 12.74
C ARG A 21 -6.54 9.68 11.48
N ALA A 22 -7.18 10.84 11.58
CA ALA A 22 -7.47 11.70 10.44
C ALA A 22 -6.18 12.19 9.76
N ALA A 23 -5.15 12.57 10.51
CA ALA A 23 -3.88 12.99 9.96
C ALA A 23 -3.16 11.86 9.20
N ILE A 24 -3.14 10.64 9.76
CA ILE A 24 -2.57 9.46 9.08
C ILE A 24 -3.38 9.15 7.81
N THR A 25 -4.72 9.17 7.88
CA THR A 25 -5.61 8.98 6.73
C THR A 25 -5.30 9.99 5.63
N ALA A 26 -5.06 11.25 5.98
CA ALA A 26 -4.72 12.30 5.03
C ALA A 26 -3.36 12.05 4.35
N PHE A 27 -2.35 11.52 5.05
CA PHE A 27 -1.08 11.13 4.44
C PHE A 27 -1.25 10.00 3.43
N PHE A 28 -2.08 8.98 3.72
CA PHE A 28 -2.39 7.93 2.77
C PHE A 28 -3.12 8.48 1.53
N ALA A 29 -4.11 9.34 1.72
CA ALA A 29 -4.83 9.97 0.61
C ALA A 29 -3.89 10.85 -0.24
N MET A 30 -3.01 11.62 0.40
CA MET A 30 -2.00 12.44 -0.29
C MET A 30 -1.04 11.60 -1.13
N ASP A 31 -0.55 10.49 -0.58
CA ASP A 31 0.37 9.59 -1.29
C ASP A 31 -0.25 9.05 -2.58
N GLY A 32 -1.49 8.54 -2.50
CA GLY A 32 -2.24 8.08 -3.67
C GLY A 32 -2.54 9.22 -4.65
N PHE A 33 -2.90 10.40 -4.16
CA PHE A 33 -3.19 11.58 -4.99
C PHE A 33 -1.95 12.04 -5.78
N VAL A 34 -0.79 12.13 -5.13
CA VAL A 34 0.47 12.53 -5.75
C VAL A 34 0.91 11.53 -6.81
N PHE A 35 0.82 10.22 -6.49
CA PHE A 35 1.15 9.17 -7.43
C PHE A 35 0.25 9.21 -8.68
N ALA A 36 -1.06 9.30 -8.53
CA ALA A 36 -2.00 9.34 -9.64
C ALA A 36 -1.88 10.64 -10.46
N SER A 37 -1.56 11.77 -9.81
CA SER A 37 -1.26 13.04 -10.49
C SER A 37 -0.03 12.93 -11.40
N TRP A 38 0.98 12.17 -10.98
CA TRP A 38 2.12 11.83 -11.84
C TRP A 38 1.66 10.94 -13.01
N ALA A 39 0.99 9.83 -12.71
CA ALA A 39 0.64 8.80 -13.68
C ALA A 39 -0.18 9.36 -14.86
N VAL A 40 -1.15 10.22 -14.59
CA VAL A 40 -2.01 10.83 -15.63
C VAL A 40 -1.25 11.78 -16.55
N ARG A 41 -0.05 12.23 -16.18
CA ARG A 41 0.81 13.13 -16.97
C ARG A 41 1.92 12.43 -17.74
N ILE A 42 2.09 11.13 -17.58
CA ILE A 42 3.10 10.36 -18.31
C ILE A 42 3.05 10.60 -19.84
N PRO A 43 1.87 10.60 -20.51
CA PRO A 43 1.82 10.86 -21.95
C PRO A 43 2.35 12.25 -22.33
N ALA A 44 2.02 13.29 -21.56
CA ALA A 44 2.47 14.65 -21.82
C ALA A 44 3.98 14.81 -21.62
N VAL A 45 4.53 14.23 -20.53
CA VAL A 45 5.97 14.22 -20.27
C VAL A 45 6.72 13.43 -21.35
N LYS A 46 6.21 12.26 -21.74
CA LYS A 46 6.77 11.46 -22.85
C LYS A 46 6.86 12.27 -24.13
N ALA A 47 5.77 12.95 -24.50
CA ALA A 47 5.73 13.79 -25.71
C ALA A 47 6.73 14.95 -25.63
N ALA A 48 6.83 15.61 -24.48
CA ALA A 48 7.74 16.75 -24.29
C ALA A 48 9.23 16.37 -24.43
N ILE A 49 9.62 15.14 -24.03
CA ILE A 49 11.01 14.67 -24.16
C ILE A 49 11.28 13.86 -25.43
N GLY A 50 10.28 13.64 -26.28
CA GLY A 50 10.41 12.85 -27.51
C GLY A 50 10.79 11.38 -27.28
N ALA A 51 10.40 10.80 -26.11
CA ALA A 51 10.81 9.45 -25.76
C ALA A 51 10.10 8.38 -26.56
N SER A 52 10.85 7.36 -27.02
CA SER A 52 10.27 6.13 -27.54
C SER A 52 9.56 5.34 -26.43
N PRO A 53 8.61 4.44 -26.75
CA PRO A 53 8.00 3.57 -25.74
C PRO A 53 9.02 2.78 -24.92
N ALA A 54 10.08 2.28 -25.56
CA ALA A 54 11.14 1.52 -24.88
C ALA A 54 11.94 2.40 -23.90
N SER A 55 12.38 3.59 -24.34
CA SER A 55 13.13 4.50 -23.48
C SER A 55 12.29 5.05 -22.31
N LEU A 56 10.99 5.27 -22.53
CA LEU A 56 10.06 5.60 -21.45
C LEU A 56 9.94 4.43 -20.45
N GLY A 57 9.76 3.19 -20.93
CA GLY A 57 9.67 2.01 -20.07
C GLY A 57 10.89 1.87 -19.15
N VAL A 58 12.10 2.06 -19.71
CA VAL A 58 13.33 2.07 -18.90
C VAL A 58 13.33 3.22 -17.88
N ALA A 59 12.89 4.43 -18.27
CA ALA A 59 12.83 5.56 -17.34
C ALA A 59 11.83 5.30 -16.20
N LEU A 60 10.69 4.70 -16.48
CA LEU A 60 9.67 4.37 -15.46
C LEU A 60 10.17 3.38 -14.40
N LEU A 61 11.11 2.48 -14.74
CA LEU A 61 11.76 1.61 -13.75
C LEU A 61 12.48 2.41 -12.64
N GLY A 62 12.85 3.66 -12.92
CA GLY A 62 13.48 4.54 -11.94
C GLY A 62 12.65 4.71 -10.68
N ALA A 63 11.32 4.88 -10.80
CA ALA A 63 10.43 5.03 -9.64
C ALA A 63 10.45 3.79 -8.75
N SER A 64 10.34 2.61 -9.34
CA SER A 64 10.37 1.34 -8.59
C SER A 64 11.75 1.09 -7.96
N ALA A 65 12.83 1.37 -8.69
CA ALA A 65 14.20 1.23 -8.18
C ALA A 65 14.45 2.15 -6.99
N GLY A 66 14.05 3.42 -7.07
CA GLY A 66 14.15 4.39 -5.98
C GLY A 66 13.33 3.95 -4.75
N ALA A 67 12.10 3.49 -4.97
CA ALA A 67 11.24 3.02 -3.89
C ALA A 67 11.84 1.81 -3.17
N ILE A 68 12.26 0.77 -3.89
CA ILE A 68 12.85 -0.45 -3.31
C ILE A 68 14.13 -0.13 -2.54
N ALA A 69 15.03 0.69 -3.12
CA ALA A 69 16.28 1.08 -2.48
C ALA A 69 16.04 1.81 -1.15
N THR A 70 14.99 2.63 -1.06
CA THR A 70 14.71 3.43 0.15
C THR A 70 13.95 2.64 1.22
N MET A 71 13.13 1.67 0.85
CA MET A 71 12.29 0.93 1.80
C MET A 71 13.10 0.28 2.92
N THR A 72 14.24 -0.34 2.59
CA THR A 72 15.14 -0.96 3.58
C THR A 72 15.74 0.05 4.55
N LEU A 73 16.16 1.21 4.05
CA LEU A 73 16.71 2.30 4.86
C LEU A 73 15.63 2.96 5.74
N THR A 74 14.41 3.09 5.25
CA THR A 74 13.32 3.76 5.97
C THR A 74 12.97 3.05 7.27
N GLY A 75 13.03 1.71 7.31
CA GLY A 75 12.87 0.98 8.56
C GLY A 75 13.89 1.40 9.64
N ALA A 76 15.16 1.60 9.27
CA ALA A 76 16.19 2.10 10.17
C ALA A 76 15.96 3.57 10.58
N LEU A 77 15.55 4.42 9.64
CA LEU A 77 15.21 5.82 9.92
C LEU A 77 14.02 5.93 10.90
N CYS A 78 12.98 5.11 10.72
CA CYS A 78 11.84 5.07 11.64
C CYS A 78 12.24 4.65 13.05
N ARG A 79 13.18 3.70 13.20
CA ARG A 79 13.69 3.34 14.52
C ARG A 79 14.52 4.45 15.15
N ARG A 80 15.37 5.12 14.36
CA ARG A 80 16.28 6.16 14.88
C ARG A 80 15.58 7.47 15.19
N PHE A 81 14.65 7.91 14.33
CA PHE A 81 14.03 9.23 14.41
C PHE A 81 12.55 9.19 14.79
N GLY A 82 11.93 8.00 14.79
CA GLY A 82 10.49 7.81 14.98
C GLY A 82 9.71 7.94 13.66
N SER A 83 8.69 7.09 13.49
CA SER A 83 7.88 7.03 12.24
C SER A 83 7.22 8.38 11.90
N ALA A 84 6.79 9.16 12.90
CA ALA A 84 6.16 10.46 12.68
C ALA A 84 7.07 11.47 11.97
N ARG A 85 8.35 11.58 12.40
CA ARG A 85 9.31 12.50 11.74
C ARG A 85 9.64 12.06 10.32
N VAL A 86 9.75 10.74 10.11
CA VAL A 86 10.04 10.17 8.79
C VAL A 86 8.85 10.35 7.85
N VAL A 87 7.60 10.26 8.34
CA VAL A 87 6.38 10.56 7.55
C VAL A 87 6.39 12.02 7.08
N VAL A 88 6.69 12.96 7.98
CA VAL A 88 6.71 14.39 7.61
C VAL A 88 7.82 14.69 6.61
N GLY A 89 9.03 14.17 6.85
CA GLY A 89 10.15 14.34 5.92
C GLY A 89 9.88 13.68 4.56
N GLY A 90 9.34 12.45 4.56
CA GLY A 90 8.97 11.72 3.35
C GLY A 90 7.86 12.40 2.55
N GLY A 91 6.84 12.94 3.23
CA GLY A 91 5.76 13.69 2.59
C GLY A 91 6.26 14.97 1.90
N ALA A 92 7.13 15.73 2.58
CA ALA A 92 7.75 16.91 1.98
C ALA A 92 8.67 16.53 0.81
N TRP A 93 9.47 15.48 0.96
CA TRP A 93 10.33 14.97 -0.12
C TRP A 93 9.51 14.56 -1.33
N LEU A 94 8.46 13.75 -1.16
CA LEU A 94 7.60 13.28 -2.25
C LEU A 94 6.95 14.46 -2.99
N ALA A 95 6.44 15.45 -2.25
CA ALA A 95 5.82 16.64 -2.81
C ALA A 95 6.80 17.42 -3.71
N LEU A 96 8.03 17.65 -3.25
CA LEU A 96 9.06 18.36 -4.01
C LEU A 96 9.58 17.53 -5.19
N ALA A 97 9.78 16.22 -5.00
CA ALA A 97 10.26 15.31 -6.02
C ALA A 97 9.28 15.18 -7.21
N LEU A 98 7.98 15.42 -6.99
CA LEU A 98 6.96 15.43 -8.04
C LEU A 98 7.25 16.47 -9.15
N LEU A 99 7.97 17.54 -8.84
CA LEU A 99 8.30 18.58 -9.83
C LEU A 99 9.35 18.11 -10.84
N LEU A 100 10.25 17.21 -10.45
CA LEU A 100 11.40 16.79 -11.25
C LEU A 100 11.03 16.14 -12.59
N PRO A 101 10.05 15.24 -12.69
CA PRO A 101 9.65 14.66 -13.97
C PRO A 101 9.18 15.68 -15.02
N ALA A 102 8.57 16.80 -14.59
CA ALA A 102 8.16 17.86 -15.53
C ALA A 102 9.32 18.72 -16.02
N LEU A 103 10.47 18.68 -15.36
CA LEU A 103 11.69 19.40 -15.72
C LEU A 103 12.64 18.55 -16.57
N ALA A 104 12.37 17.27 -16.73
CA ALA A 104 13.18 16.35 -17.52
C ALA A 104 13.15 16.76 -19.00
N ARG A 105 14.31 16.72 -19.66
CA ARG A 105 14.47 17.03 -21.08
C ARG A 105 14.93 15.84 -21.91
N SER A 106 15.10 14.68 -21.30
CA SER A 106 15.50 13.42 -21.94
C SER A 106 15.02 12.22 -21.13
N ALA A 107 14.96 11.04 -21.76
CA ALA A 107 14.56 9.82 -21.05
C ALA A 107 15.50 9.45 -19.88
N PRO A 108 16.84 9.55 -19.99
CA PRO A 108 17.73 9.35 -18.82
C PRO A 108 17.47 10.34 -17.69
N ALA A 109 17.27 11.63 -18.01
CA ALA A 109 16.95 12.65 -17.01
C ALA A 109 15.60 12.35 -16.32
N LEU A 110 14.60 11.88 -17.08
CA LEU A 110 13.34 11.42 -16.52
C LEU A 110 13.55 10.22 -15.59
N GLY A 111 14.36 9.24 -15.99
CA GLY A 111 14.69 8.09 -15.16
C GLY A 111 15.29 8.48 -13.82
N LEU A 112 16.28 9.39 -13.82
CA LEU A 112 16.87 9.92 -12.58
C LEU A 112 15.86 10.71 -11.74
N ALA A 113 15.02 11.54 -12.35
CA ALA A 113 13.93 12.25 -11.67
C ALA A 113 12.98 11.26 -10.98
N LEU A 114 12.65 10.16 -11.65
CA LEU A 114 11.79 9.11 -11.13
C LEU A 114 12.46 8.28 -10.03
N VAL A 115 13.78 8.08 -10.05
CA VAL A 115 14.49 7.50 -8.90
C VAL A 115 14.29 8.37 -7.67
N VAL A 116 14.47 9.70 -7.79
CA VAL A 116 14.29 10.65 -6.67
C VAL A 116 12.83 10.67 -6.19
N PHE A 117 11.87 10.62 -7.11
CA PHE A 117 10.44 10.50 -6.79
C PHE A 117 10.16 9.18 -6.06
N GLY A 118 10.67 8.07 -6.56
CA GLY A 118 10.53 6.74 -5.97
C GLY A 118 11.11 6.64 -4.56
N VAL A 119 12.26 7.29 -4.31
CA VAL A 119 12.83 7.40 -2.95
C VAL A 119 11.83 8.04 -1.99
N GLY A 120 11.17 9.14 -2.36
CA GLY A 120 10.15 9.78 -1.55
C GLY A 120 8.92 8.91 -1.36
N TYR A 121 8.44 8.33 -2.44
CA TYR A 121 7.25 7.48 -2.46
C TYR A 121 7.42 6.23 -1.59
N GLY A 122 8.50 5.46 -1.79
CA GLY A 122 8.80 4.27 -1.00
C GLY A 122 9.09 4.58 0.47
N GLY A 123 9.83 5.67 0.72
CA GLY A 123 10.13 6.13 2.08
C GLY A 123 8.87 6.53 2.84
N LEU A 124 8.00 7.35 2.25
CA LEU A 124 6.73 7.73 2.85
C LEU A 124 5.84 6.51 3.09
N ASN A 125 5.76 5.59 2.12
CA ASN A 125 4.95 4.37 2.23
C ASN A 125 5.33 3.55 3.47
N VAL A 126 6.61 3.22 3.65
CA VAL A 126 7.06 2.46 4.84
C VAL A 126 6.79 3.23 6.13
N ALA A 127 7.07 4.53 6.16
CA ALA A 127 6.93 5.34 7.37
C ALA A 127 5.45 5.50 7.79
N MET A 128 4.54 5.81 6.84
CA MET A 128 3.12 5.96 7.15
C MET A 128 2.46 4.63 7.53
N ASN A 129 2.86 3.51 6.91
CA ASN A 129 2.40 2.19 7.31
C ASN A 129 2.88 1.84 8.72
N SER A 130 4.14 2.15 9.07
CA SER A 130 4.66 1.94 10.43
C SER A 130 3.88 2.77 11.46
N LEU A 131 3.61 4.04 11.17
CA LEU A 131 2.83 4.91 12.05
C LEU A 131 1.38 4.44 12.19
N ALA A 132 0.78 3.94 11.09
CA ALA A 132 -0.55 3.36 11.09
C ALA A 132 -0.62 2.07 11.93
N VAL A 133 0.42 1.23 11.89
CA VAL A 133 0.54 0.02 12.72
C VAL A 133 0.56 0.38 14.19
N ASP A 134 1.34 1.39 14.60
CA ASP A 134 1.39 1.86 15.98
C ASP A 134 -0.01 2.31 16.46
N LEU A 135 -0.77 3.00 15.60
CA LEU A 135 -2.13 3.42 15.92
C LEU A 135 -3.12 2.24 15.97
N VAL A 136 -3.01 1.27 15.05
CA VAL A 136 -3.83 0.04 15.06
C VAL A 136 -3.63 -0.74 16.37
N ALA A 137 -2.37 -0.86 16.82
CA ALA A 137 -2.02 -1.50 18.08
C ALA A 137 -2.63 -0.75 19.28
N ALA A 138 -2.51 0.60 19.32
CA ALA A 138 -3.08 1.44 20.37
C ALA A 138 -4.62 1.37 20.42
N LEU A 139 -5.28 1.36 19.25
CA LEU A 139 -6.74 1.28 19.14
C LEU A 139 -7.29 -0.12 19.41
N ARG A 140 -6.47 -1.16 19.30
CA ARG A 140 -6.90 -2.58 19.31
C ARG A 140 -8.05 -2.86 18.31
N ARG A 141 -8.06 -2.15 17.18
CA ARG A 141 -9.08 -2.27 16.11
C ARG A 141 -8.40 -2.42 14.76
N PRO A 142 -8.89 -3.28 13.86
CA PRO A 142 -8.30 -3.51 12.55
C PRO A 142 -8.65 -2.37 11.57
N VAL A 143 -8.12 -1.14 11.79
CA VAL A 143 -8.42 0.04 10.97
C VAL A 143 -7.47 0.22 9.78
N MET A 144 -6.45 -0.63 9.61
CA MET A 144 -5.49 -0.54 8.53
C MET A 144 -6.13 -0.48 7.12
N PRO A 145 -7.16 -1.29 6.80
CA PRO A 145 -7.81 -1.20 5.49
C PRO A 145 -8.41 0.16 5.18
N SER A 146 -8.86 0.92 6.21
CA SER A 146 -9.41 2.26 5.99
C SER A 146 -8.36 3.28 5.56
N PHE A 147 -7.10 3.11 5.95
CA PHE A 147 -5.99 3.94 5.46
C PHE A 147 -5.69 3.66 4.00
N HIS A 148 -5.63 2.37 3.60
CA HIS A 148 -5.44 1.99 2.20
C HIS A 148 -6.64 2.38 1.31
N ALA A 149 -7.87 2.38 1.85
CA ALA A 149 -9.02 2.94 1.15
C ALA A 149 -8.85 4.45 0.89
N ALA A 150 -8.32 5.20 1.85
CA ALA A 150 -8.00 6.61 1.65
C ALA A 150 -6.94 6.81 0.57
N TRP A 151 -5.92 5.93 0.50
CA TRP A 151 -4.94 5.94 -0.57
C TRP A 151 -5.61 5.74 -1.95
N SER A 152 -6.49 4.76 -2.08
CA SER A 152 -7.23 4.50 -3.33
C SER A 152 -8.14 5.67 -3.73
N LEU A 153 -8.85 6.27 -2.76
CA LEU A 153 -9.68 7.46 -2.99
C LEU A 153 -8.84 8.68 -3.37
N GLY A 154 -7.66 8.85 -2.75
CA GLY A 154 -6.67 9.84 -3.15
C GLY A 154 -6.22 9.65 -4.59
N GLY A 155 -5.90 8.41 -4.98
CA GLY A 155 -5.54 8.05 -6.35
C GLY A 155 -6.65 8.35 -7.35
N LEU A 156 -7.89 8.01 -7.02
CA LEU A 156 -9.05 8.32 -7.84
C LEU A 156 -9.22 9.85 -8.02
N ALA A 157 -9.13 10.61 -6.93
CA ALA A 157 -9.21 12.07 -6.98
C ALA A 157 -8.06 12.69 -7.78
N GLY A 158 -6.82 12.19 -7.59
CA GLY A 158 -5.64 12.63 -8.32
C GLY A 158 -5.76 12.37 -9.83
N SER A 159 -6.27 11.21 -10.21
CA SER A 159 -6.54 10.87 -11.62
C SER A 159 -7.61 11.75 -12.23
N ALA A 160 -8.73 11.95 -11.53
CA ALA A 160 -9.85 12.75 -12.01
C ALA A 160 -9.46 14.24 -12.17
N LEU A 161 -8.91 14.85 -11.12
CA LEU A 161 -8.48 16.25 -11.16
C LEU A 161 -7.29 16.46 -12.09
N GLY A 162 -6.35 15.50 -12.14
CA GLY A 162 -5.23 15.52 -13.07
C GLY A 162 -5.67 15.42 -14.53
N GLY A 163 -6.67 14.59 -14.82
CA GLY A 163 -7.29 14.51 -16.14
C GLY A 163 -7.95 15.82 -16.58
N LEU A 164 -8.74 16.44 -15.68
CA LEU A 164 -9.33 17.76 -15.92
C LEU A 164 -8.27 18.86 -16.10
N ALA A 165 -7.21 18.82 -15.32
CA ALA A 165 -6.10 19.77 -15.42
C ALA A 165 -5.28 19.56 -16.71
N ALA A 166 -5.30 18.35 -17.29
CA ALA A 166 -4.48 17.99 -18.45
C ALA A 166 -4.78 18.84 -19.70
N SER A 167 -6.03 19.25 -19.88
CA SER A 167 -6.46 20.10 -21.00
C SER A 167 -6.15 21.58 -20.85
N ARG A 168 -5.81 22.05 -19.63
CA ARG A 168 -5.68 23.48 -19.32
C ARG A 168 -4.32 23.89 -18.78
N LEU A 169 -3.57 22.96 -18.18
CA LEU A 169 -2.31 23.23 -17.50
C LEU A 169 -1.16 22.43 -18.10
N THR A 170 0.03 23.03 -18.13
CA THR A 170 1.26 22.30 -18.41
C THR A 170 1.53 21.27 -17.27
N PRO A 171 2.32 20.21 -17.53
CA PRO A 171 2.71 19.27 -16.47
C PRO A 171 3.34 19.97 -15.26
N LEU A 172 4.24 20.93 -15.50
CA LEU A 172 4.89 21.67 -14.41
C LEU A 172 3.91 22.49 -13.57
N ALA A 173 2.98 23.21 -14.21
CA ALA A 173 1.96 23.99 -13.50
C ALA A 173 1.05 23.08 -12.65
N HIS A 174 0.60 21.96 -13.21
CA HIS A 174 -0.19 20.96 -12.47
C HIS A 174 0.59 20.41 -11.26
N PHE A 175 1.83 19.96 -11.48
CA PHE A 175 2.66 19.40 -10.41
C PHE A 175 3.00 20.45 -9.34
N SER A 176 3.17 21.73 -9.72
CA SER A 176 3.38 22.81 -8.75
C SER A 176 2.17 23.02 -7.83
N LEU A 177 0.96 22.97 -8.36
CA LEU A 177 -0.26 23.05 -7.55
C LEU A 177 -0.39 21.85 -6.60
N VAL A 178 -0.14 20.63 -7.12
CA VAL A 178 -0.16 19.41 -6.31
C VAL A 178 0.92 19.45 -5.22
N CYS A 179 2.14 19.89 -5.57
CA CYS A 179 3.25 20.06 -4.63
C CYS A 179 2.86 21.02 -3.51
N ALA A 180 2.34 22.21 -3.84
CA ALA A 180 1.92 23.20 -2.85
C ALA A 180 0.84 22.65 -1.91
N ALA A 181 -0.19 21.98 -2.46
CA ALA A 181 -1.24 21.36 -1.67
C ALA A 181 -0.70 20.23 -0.76
N ALA A 182 0.21 19.40 -1.27
CA ALA A 182 0.84 18.32 -0.50
C ALA A 182 1.75 18.87 0.62
N LEU A 183 2.50 19.96 0.38
CA LEU A 183 3.30 20.61 1.40
C LEU A 183 2.44 21.24 2.51
N VAL A 184 1.34 21.92 2.16
CA VAL A 184 0.37 22.47 3.12
C VAL A 184 -0.23 21.34 3.96
N LEU A 185 -0.68 20.26 3.33
CA LEU A 185 -1.20 19.09 4.04
C LEU A 185 -0.14 18.47 4.96
N THR A 186 1.09 18.30 4.45
CA THR A 186 2.22 17.76 5.23
C THR A 186 2.52 18.65 6.45
N ALA A 187 2.50 19.97 6.30
CA ALA A 187 2.72 20.91 7.41
C ALA A 187 1.59 20.82 8.45
N TYR A 188 0.34 20.80 8.01
CA TYR A 188 -0.83 20.75 8.90
C TYR A 188 -0.93 19.42 9.63
N CYS A 189 -0.98 18.31 8.88
CA CYS A 189 -1.09 16.96 9.44
C CYS A 189 0.20 16.54 10.15
N GLY A 190 1.35 17.03 9.67
CA GLY A 190 2.66 16.82 10.29
C GLY A 190 2.72 17.35 11.73
N ARG A 191 2.17 18.53 11.99
CA ARG A 191 2.06 19.08 13.36
C ARG A 191 1.27 18.12 14.26
N VAL A 192 0.18 17.53 13.75
CA VAL A 192 -0.65 16.60 14.52
C VAL A 192 0.13 15.32 14.86
N VAL A 193 0.79 14.70 13.87
CA VAL A 193 1.52 13.43 14.11
C VAL A 193 2.80 13.62 14.92
N LEU A 194 3.42 14.81 14.90
CA LEU A 194 4.63 15.11 15.68
C LEU A 194 4.31 15.43 17.14
N THR A 195 3.15 16.03 17.42
CA THR A 195 2.76 16.44 18.78
C THR A 195 1.97 15.37 19.53
N ARG A 196 1.52 14.30 18.83
CA ARG A 196 0.67 13.24 19.40
C ARG A 196 1.27 11.88 19.16
N SER A 197 1.63 11.19 20.23
CA SER A 197 2.13 9.82 20.14
C SER A 197 0.96 8.83 20.04
N PRO A 198 1.03 7.78 19.19
CA PRO A 198 0.09 6.66 19.25
C PRO A 198 0.05 5.99 20.62
N ARG A 199 1.15 6.06 21.39
CA ARG A 199 1.23 5.54 22.78
C ARG A 199 0.39 6.36 23.74
N ASP A 200 0.26 7.67 23.56
CA ASP A 200 -0.59 8.53 24.38
C ASP A 200 -2.08 8.32 24.07
N ALA A 201 -2.39 7.77 22.89
CA ALA A 201 -3.73 7.36 22.49
C ALA A 201 -4.16 6.01 23.13
N ALA A 202 -3.21 5.22 23.64
CA ALA A 202 -3.52 4.03 24.42
C ALA A 202 -4.07 4.44 25.81
N PRO A 203 -5.14 3.80 26.32
CA PRO A 203 -5.60 4.09 27.67
C PRO A 203 -4.46 3.80 28.66
N ARG A 204 -4.13 4.76 29.53
CA ARG A 204 -3.31 4.55 30.75
C ARG A 204 -3.86 3.43 31.67
N ALA A 205 -5.03 2.90 31.38
CA ALA A 205 -5.70 1.80 32.08
C ALA A 205 -4.99 0.43 32.00
N LEU A 206 -3.79 0.35 31.43
CA LEU A 206 -2.95 -0.85 31.48
C LEU A 206 -1.77 -0.75 32.46
N GLU A 207 -1.63 0.32 33.20
CA GLU A 207 -1.05 0.23 34.53
C GLU A 207 -2.06 -0.56 35.35
N ALA A 208 -2.00 -1.88 35.31
CA ALA A 208 -2.69 -2.72 36.26
C ALA A 208 -2.28 -2.23 37.66
N PRO A 209 -3.22 -1.94 38.57
CA PRO A 209 -2.85 -1.62 39.96
C PRO A 209 -1.94 -2.76 40.40
N ALA A 210 -0.75 -2.41 40.88
CA ALA A 210 0.21 -3.36 41.43
C ALA A 210 -0.56 -4.30 42.34
N ARG A 211 -0.55 -5.60 42.05
CA ARG A 211 -1.17 -6.58 42.92
C ARG A 211 -0.43 -6.48 44.26
N PRO A 212 -1.08 -6.15 45.38
CA PRO A 212 -0.40 -6.10 46.66
C PRO A 212 0.22 -7.48 46.92
N GLY A 213 1.55 -7.52 47.10
CA GLY A 213 2.27 -8.75 47.48
C GLY A 213 3.06 -9.47 46.38
N VAL A 214 3.12 -8.96 45.12
CA VAL A 214 4.07 -9.46 44.12
C VAL A 214 5.25 -8.50 44.10
N PRO A 215 6.50 -8.93 44.41
CA PRO A 215 7.67 -8.09 44.29
C PRO A 215 7.81 -7.61 42.86
N GLU A 216 7.87 -6.28 42.61
CA GLU A 216 8.22 -5.74 41.33
C GLU A 216 9.60 -6.29 40.90
N PRO A 217 9.75 -6.81 39.67
CA PRO A 217 11.08 -7.13 39.20
C PRO A 217 11.90 -5.84 39.20
N PRO A 218 13.19 -5.89 39.66
CA PRO A 218 14.03 -4.71 39.80
C PRO A 218 14.09 -3.99 38.41
N ILE A 219 13.65 -2.72 38.46
CA ILE A 219 13.80 -1.81 37.29
C ILE A 219 15.33 -1.64 37.13
N PRO A 220 15.93 -2.02 35.99
CA PRO A 220 17.34 -1.73 35.75
C PRO A 220 17.50 -0.20 35.74
N ASN A 221 18.27 0.32 36.69
CA ASN A 221 18.41 1.77 36.95
C ASN A 221 19.37 2.45 35.96
N ASP A 222 19.76 1.77 34.90
CA ASP A 222 20.65 2.30 33.88
C ASP A 222 19.84 2.54 32.62
N GLY A 223 19.86 3.80 32.14
CA GLY A 223 19.20 4.23 30.90
C GLY A 223 19.70 3.52 29.61
N ALA A 224 20.08 2.27 29.72
CA ALA A 224 20.30 1.35 28.63
C ALA A 224 18.95 1.01 28.00
N VAL A 225 18.59 1.76 26.96
CA VAL A 225 17.64 1.29 25.96
C VAL A 225 18.25 -0.01 25.42
N LEU A 226 17.78 -1.15 25.95
CA LEU A 226 18.15 -2.46 25.37
C LEU A 226 17.84 -2.38 23.89
N PRO A 227 18.81 -2.61 23.00
CA PRO A 227 18.52 -2.69 21.57
C PRO A 227 17.39 -3.71 21.41
N PRO A 228 16.36 -3.43 20.60
CA PRO A 228 15.27 -4.36 20.38
C PRO A 228 15.89 -5.69 19.99
N ALA A 229 15.62 -6.74 20.79
CA ALA A 229 16.15 -8.08 20.55
C ALA A 229 15.91 -8.43 19.09
N ALA A 230 16.97 -8.83 18.37
CA ALA A 230 16.84 -9.23 16.98
C ALA A 230 15.71 -10.26 16.87
N PRO A 231 14.71 -10.04 16.03
CA PRO A 231 13.56 -10.92 15.98
C PRO A 231 14.02 -12.34 15.68
N HIS A 232 13.62 -13.29 16.55
CA HIS A 232 14.02 -14.69 16.42
C HIS A 232 13.62 -15.25 15.05
N ARG A 233 14.41 -16.22 14.54
CA ARG A 233 14.17 -16.88 13.23
C ARG A 233 12.69 -17.18 12.91
N PRO A 234 11.82 -17.64 13.86
CA PRO A 234 10.41 -17.88 13.59
C PRO A 234 9.60 -16.62 13.28
N VAL A 235 10.00 -15.42 13.76
CA VAL A 235 9.32 -14.14 13.43
C VAL A 235 9.59 -13.77 11.97
N TRP A 236 10.86 -13.87 11.53
CA TRP A 236 11.23 -13.56 10.15
C TRP A 236 10.60 -14.50 9.13
N ARG A 237 10.41 -15.78 9.47
CA ARG A 237 9.64 -16.70 8.64
C ARG A 237 8.21 -16.16 8.40
N THR A 238 7.53 -15.70 9.44
CA THR A 238 6.19 -15.13 9.31
C THR A 238 6.20 -13.82 8.50
N VAL A 239 7.22 -12.97 8.68
CA VAL A 239 7.41 -11.74 7.89
C VAL A 239 7.55 -12.06 6.40
N VAL A 240 8.37 -13.04 6.03
CA VAL A 240 8.56 -13.49 4.64
C VAL A 240 7.27 -14.06 4.06
N LEU A 241 6.53 -14.90 4.82
CA LEU A 241 5.25 -15.44 4.35
C LEU A 241 4.23 -14.34 4.07
N LEU A 242 4.11 -13.36 4.98
CA LEU A 242 3.20 -12.23 4.81
C LEU A 242 3.66 -11.27 3.69
N GLY A 243 4.97 -11.07 3.55
CA GLY A 243 5.56 -10.33 2.43
C GLY A 243 5.25 -11.01 1.08
N ALA A 244 5.36 -12.33 1.01
CA ALA A 244 5.01 -13.09 -0.19
C ALA A 244 3.51 -13.00 -0.50
N ILE A 245 2.62 -12.95 0.50
CA ILE A 245 1.19 -12.67 0.29
C ILE A 245 1.00 -11.26 -0.29
N ALA A 246 1.73 -10.26 0.22
CA ALA A 246 1.69 -8.90 -0.32
C ALA A 246 2.16 -8.86 -1.79
N LEU A 247 3.25 -9.57 -2.13
CA LEU A 247 3.73 -9.72 -3.51
C LEU A 247 2.66 -10.33 -4.42
N CYS A 248 2.01 -11.42 -4.01
CA CYS A 248 0.96 -12.07 -4.80
C CYS A 248 -0.21 -11.12 -5.07
N SER A 249 -0.60 -10.31 -4.07
CA SER A 249 -1.68 -9.33 -4.20
C SER A 249 -1.32 -8.23 -5.20
N THR A 250 -0.17 -7.59 -5.03
CA THR A 250 0.26 -6.47 -5.87
C THR A 250 0.65 -6.89 -7.28
N TYR A 251 1.10 -8.13 -7.48
CA TYR A 251 1.24 -8.71 -8.81
C TYR A 251 -0.11 -8.74 -9.55
N GLY A 252 -1.18 -9.15 -8.87
CA GLY A 252 -2.54 -9.16 -9.43
C GLY A 252 -3.05 -7.75 -9.74
N GLU A 253 -2.82 -6.79 -8.86
CA GLU A 253 -3.16 -5.38 -9.09
C GLU A 253 -2.42 -4.83 -10.32
N GLY A 254 -1.11 -5.06 -10.44
CA GLY A 254 -0.29 -4.66 -11.58
C GLY A 254 -0.73 -5.35 -12.89
N ALA A 255 -1.04 -6.64 -12.82
CA ALA A 255 -1.52 -7.41 -13.97
C ALA A 255 -2.78 -6.79 -14.59
N ILE A 256 -3.75 -6.41 -13.76
CA ILE A 256 -5.01 -5.84 -14.25
C ILE A 256 -4.81 -4.40 -14.72
N SER A 257 -3.99 -3.59 -14.01
CA SER A 257 -3.74 -2.21 -14.40
C SER A 257 -3.08 -2.09 -15.77
N ASP A 258 -2.13 -2.97 -16.07
CA ASP A 258 -1.31 -2.87 -17.27
C ASP A 258 -1.85 -3.70 -18.45
N TRP A 259 -2.47 -4.83 -18.17
CA TRP A 259 -2.88 -5.80 -19.19
C TRP A 259 -4.40 -5.99 -19.31
N GLY A 260 -5.18 -5.57 -18.29
CA GLY A 260 -6.62 -5.80 -18.28
C GLY A 260 -7.35 -5.13 -19.45
N ALA A 261 -7.05 -3.86 -19.72
CA ALA A 261 -7.66 -3.16 -20.85
C ALA A 261 -7.24 -3.76 -22.22
N LEU A 262 -5.97 -4.16 -22.35
CA LEU A 262 -5.47 -4.82 -23.55
C LEU A 262 -6.19 -6.15 -23.79
N HIS A 263 -6.35 -6.98 -22.76
CA HIS A 263 -7.10 -8.24 -22.83
C HIS A 263 -8.54 -8.03 -23.29
N LEU A 264 -9.26 -7.08 -22.71
CA LEU A 264 -10.65 -6.81 -23.12
C LEU A 264 -10.73 -6.31 -24.55
N HIS A 265 -9.75 -5.52 -25.01
CA HIS A 265 -9.73 -4.98 -26.36
C HIS A 265 -9.33 -6.04 -27.38
N THR A 266 -8.21 -6.75 -27.17
CA THR A 266 -7.64 -7.66 -28.18
C THR A 266 -8.30 -9.03 -28.20
N ASP A 267 -8.63 -9.58 -27.02
CA ASP A 267 -9.15 -10.96 -26.92
C ASP A 267 -10.67 -11.03 -26.93
N LEU A 268 -11.35 -9.93 -26.52
CA LEU A 268 -12.82 -9.87 -26.42
C LEU A 268 -13.46 -8.84 -27.35
N GLY A 269 -12.65 -8.11 -28.15
CA GLY A 269 -13.16 -7.14 -29.14
C GLY A 269 -13.86 -5.91 -28.52
N ALA A 270 -13.57 -5.61 -27.24
CA ALA A 270 -14.19 -4.46 -26.56
C ALA A 270 -13.73 -3.15 -27.18
N SER A 271 -14.64 -2.16 -27.26
CA SER A 271 -14.26 -0.79 -27.59
C SER A 271 -13.26 -0.24 -26.56
N THR A 272 -12.47 0.77 -26.92
CA THR A 272 -11.51 1.41 -26.00
C THR A 272 -12.15 1.87 -24.69
N SER A 273 -13.38 2.42 -24.75
CA SER A 273 -14.12 2.85 -23.57
C SER A 273 -14.54 1.69 -22.66
N LEU A 274 -15.01 0.57 -23.25
CA LEU A 274 -15.37 -0.62 -22.48
C LEU A 274 -14.13 -1.34 -21.93
N ALA A 275 -13.02 -1.31 -22.64
CA ALA A 275 -11.76 -1.85 -22.16
C ALA A 275 -11.26 -1.09 -20.93
N ALA A 276 -11.37 0.24 -20.93
CA ALA A 276 -11.05 1.07 -19.74
C ALA A 276 -11.99 0.79 -18.55
N ALA A 277 -13.26 0.44 -18.82
CA ALA A 277 -14.23 0.10 -17.78
C ALA A 277 -13.80 -1.15 -16.96
N GLY A 278 -12.98 -2.03 -17.53
CA GLY A 278 -12.45 -3.21 -16.83
C GLY A 278 -11.61 -2.83 -15.62
N TYR A 279 -10.65 -1.94 -15.80
CA TYR A 279 -9.85 -1.43 -14.69
C TYR A 279 -10.70 -0.61 -13.70
N ALA A 280 -11.64 0.20 -14.19
CA ALA A 280 -12.54 0.98 -13.34
C ALA A 280 -13.39 0.06 -12.43
N ALA A 281 -13.93 -1.04 -12.98
CA ALA A 281 -14.69 -2.03 -12.21
C ALA A 281 -13.82 -2.69 -11.13
N PHE A 282 -12.59 -3.08 -11.47
CA PHE A 282 -11.61 -3.61 -10.53
C PHE A 282 -11.30 -2.60 -9.41
N ALA A 283 -10.89 -1.39 -9.76
CA ALA A 283 -10.45 -0.37 -8.80
C ALA A 283 -11.59 0.07 -7.86
N LEU A 284 -12.82 0.21 -8.38
CA LEU A 284 -13.99 0.52 -7.57
C LEU A 284 -14.30 -0.61 -6.58
N ALA A 285 -14.29 -1.86 -7.06
CA ALA A 285 -14.55 -3.03 -6.23
C ALA A 285 -13.47 -3.18 -5.14
N GLU A 286 -12.21 -2.94 -5.49
CA GLU A 286 -11.08 -2.94 -4.56
C GLU A 286 -11.26 -1.86 -3.47
N ALA A 287 -11.61 -0.64 -3.84
CA ALA A 287 -11.88 0.44 -2.89
C ALA A 287 -13.04 0.07 -1.94
N CYS A 288 -14.14 -0.49 -2.46
CA CYS A 288 -15.25 -0.99 -1.66
C CYS A 288 -14.81 -2.11 -0.70
N GLY A 289 -14.01 -3.06 -1.19
CA GLY A 289 -13.45 -4.14 -0.37
C GLY A 289 -12.56 -3.63 0.75
N ARG A 290 -11.73 -2.61 0.49
CA ARG A 290 -10.89 -1.93 1.49
C ARG A 290 -11.73 -1.19 2.54
N LEU A 291 -12.79 -0.49 2.14
CA LEU A 291 -13.71 0.17 3.07
C LEU A 291 -14.41 -0.83 3.99
N ALA A 292 -14.85 -1.98 3.46
CA ALA A 292 -15.45 -3.06 4.23
C ALA A 292 -14.42 -3.84 5.07
N GLY A 293 -13.13 -3.71 4.79
CA GLY A 293 -12.05 -4.54 5.33
C GLY A 293 -11.98 -4.55 6.85
N SER A 294 -12.15 -3.39 7.51
CA SER A 294 -12.14 -3.31 8.97
C SER A 294 -13.25 -4.14 9.61
N ALA A 295 -14.45 -4.13 9.03
CA ALA A 295 -15.58 -4.92 9.50
C ALA A 295 -15.38 -6.43 9.23
N LEU A 296 -14.85 -6.76 8.04
CA LEU A 296 -14.52 -8.14 7.67
C LEU A 296 -13.46 -8.73 8.61
N LEU A 297 -12.38 -8.00 8.88
CA LEU A 297 -11.32 -8.43 9.78
C LEU A 297 -11.82 -8.60 11.21
N ALA A 298 -12.71 -7.72 11.70
CA ALA A 298 -13.30 -7.81 13.03
C ALA A 298 -14.23 -9.03 13.17
N ARG A 299 -14.97 -9.40 12.11
CA ARG A 299 -15.94 -10.51 12.15
C ARG A 299 -15.31 -11.86 11.82
N LEU A 300 -14.47 -11.93 10.81
CA LEU A 300 -13.93 -13.18 10.27
C LEU A 300 -12.53 -13.52 10.78
N GLY A 301 -11.78 -12.50 11.22
CA GLY A 301 -10.37 -12.61 11.54
C GLY A 301 -9.46 -12.64 10.31
N GLN A 302 -8.15 -12.43 10.53
CA GLN A 302 -7.17 -12.22 9.46
C GLN A 302 -7.06 -13.40 8.49
N THR A 303 -6.95 -14.62 9.00
CA THR A 303 -6.72 -15.80 8.16
C THR A 303 -7.89 -16.06 7.22
N ARG A 304 -9.14 -15.96 7.71
CA ARG A 304 -10.32 -16.15 6.86
C ARG A 304 -10.47 -15.07 5.80
N VAL A 305 -10.17 -13.81 6.13
CA VAL A 305 -10.18 -12.69 5.17
C VAL A 305 -9.18 -12.95 4.05
N LEU A 306 -7.96 -13.38 4.36
CA LEU A 306 -6.95 -13.72 3.36
C LEU A 306 -7.34 -14.95 2.50
N VAL A 307 -7.92 -15.97 3.11
CA VAL A 307 -8.36 -17.18 2.38
C VAL A 307 -9.54 -16.87 1.47
N TYR A 308 -10.59 -16.23 1.96
CA TYR A 308 -11.76 -15.89 1.14
C TYR A 308 -11.42 -14.86 0.07
N GLY A 309 -10.57 -13.87 0.41
CA GLY A 309 -10.03 -12.92 -0.57
C GLY A 309 -9.25 -13.62 -1.68
N GLY A 310 -8.37 -14.56 -1.32
CA GLY A 310 -7.62 -15.35 -2.30
C GLY A 310 -8.52 -16.22 -3.19
N LEU A 311 -9.57 -16.84 -2.63
CA LEU A 311 -10.55 -17.60 -3.41
C LEU A 311 -11.32 -16.70 -4.39
N ALA A 312 -11.75 -15.51 -3.93
CA ALA A 312 -12.43 -14.53 -4.78
C ALA A 312 -11.49 -14.05 -5.90
N THR A 313 -10.22 -13.72 -5.57
CA THR A 313 -9.20 -13.34 -6.57
C THR A 313 -9.01 -14.46 -7.61
N CYS A 314 -8.86 -15.70 -7.17
CA CYS A 314 -8.67 -16.85 -8.05
C CYS A 314 -9.86 -17.03 -9.00
N ALA A 315 -11.08 -17.10 -8.46
CA ALA A 315 -12.28 -17.33 -9.24
C ALA A 315 -12.58 -16.12 -10.18
N GLY A 316 -12.45 -14.90 -9.66
CA GLY A 316 -12.66 -13.68 -10.44
C GLY A 316 -11.69 -13.58 -11.62
N MET A 317 -10.40 -13.85 -11.38
CA MET A 317 -9.39 -13.75 -12.44
C MET A 317 -9.52 -14.87 -13.48
N LEU A 318 -9.87 -16.11 -13.08
CA LEU A 318 -10.18 -17.17 -14.04
C LEU A 318 -11.38 -16.79 -14.91
N ALA A 319 -12.44 -16.25 -14.29
CA ALA A 319 -13.60 -15.77 -15.03
C ALA A 319 -13.22 -14.62 -15.98
N ALA A 320 -12.40 -13.66 -15.53
CA ALA A 320 -11.95 -12.54 -16.36
C ALA A 320 -11.09 -12.99 -17.54
N ALA A 321 -10.09 -13.86 -17.29
CA ALA A 321 -9.10 -14.24 -18.29
C ALA A 321 -9.64 -15.24 -19.33
N LEU A 322 -10.49 -16.19 -18.91
CA LEU A 322 -10.89 -17.32 -19.76
C LEU A 322 -12.28 -17.15 -20.38
N SER A 323 -13.11 -16.22 -19.87
CA SER A 323 -14.46 -16.01 -20.43
C SER A 323 -14.40 -15.43 -21.84
N PRO A 324 -15.22 -15.95 -22.77
CA PRO A 324 -15.46 -15.30 -24.05
C PRO A 324 -16.49 -14.17 -23.97
N VAL A 325 -17.14 -13.98 -22.82
CA VAL A 325 -18.21 -12.99 -22.62
C VAL A 325 -17.66 -11.76 -21.87
N LEU A 326 -17.72 -10.61 -22.53
CA LEU A 326 -17.21 -9.33 -21.97
C LEU A 326 -17.80 -8.99 -20.61
N LEU A 327 -19.09 -9.14 -20.41
CA LEU A 327 -19.75 -8.84 -19.12
C LEU A 327 -19.22 -9.70 -17.98
N LEU A 328 -18.97 -11.00 -18.27
CA LEU A 328 -18.41 -11.91 -17.29
C LEU A 328 -16.94 -11.59 -16.99
N ALA A 329 -16.18 -11.12 -17.97
CA ALA A 329 -14.82 -10.65 -17.77
C ALA A 329 -14.77 -9.38 -16.88
N LEU A 330 -15.67 -8.43 -17.11
CA LEU A 330 -15.81 -7.23 -16.28
C LEU A 330 -16.21 -7.58 -14.84
N ALA A 331 -17.19 -8.48 -14.67
CA ALA A 331 -17.59 -8.99 -13.36
C ALA A 331 -16.42 -9.73 -12.67
N GLY A 332 -15.65 -10.51 -13.43
CA GLY A 332 -14.43 -11.18 -12.96
C GLY A 332 -13.40 -10.21 -12.42
N PHE A 333 -13.14 -9.10 -13.11
CA PHE A 333 -12.24 -8.04 -12.61
C PHE A 333 -12.77 -7.40 -11.33
N ALA A 334 -14.07 -7.13 -11.23
CA ALA A 334 -14.66 -6.61 -10.00
C ALA A 334 -14.51 -7.60 -8.83
N VAL A 335 -14.78 -8.89 -9.05
CA VAL A 335 -14.59 -9.95 -8.03
C VAL A 335 -13.12 -10.05 -7.61
N THR A 336 -12.19 -9.94 -8.58
CA THR A 336 -10.74 -9.93 -8.30
C THR A 336 -10.38 -8.73 -7.42
N GLY A 337 -10.91 -7.53 -7.73
CA GLY A 337 -10.67 -6.32 -6.94
C GLY A 337 -11.15 -6.47 -5.48
N LEU A 338 -12.35 -7.03 -5.25
CA LEU A 338 -12.82 -7.36 -3.90
C LEU A 338 -11.89 -8.34 -3.20
N GLY A 339 -11.37 -9.33 -3.93
CA GLY A 339 -10.52 -10.37 -3.40
C GLY A 339 -9.15 -9.88 -2.93
N VAL A 340 -8.45 -9.07 -3.73
CA VAL A 340 -7.11 -8.54 -3.39
C VAL A 340 -7.16 -7.44 -2.34
N ALA A 341 -8.28 -6.74 -2.20
CA ALA A 341 -8.45 -5.49 -1.47
C ALA A 341 -7.80 -5.47 -0.07
N ASN A 342 -7.88 -6.57 0.67
CA ASN A 342 -7.44 -6.61 2.06
C ASN A 342 -6.15 -7.41 2.28
N ALA A 343 -5.55 -8.01 1.25
CA ALA A 343 -4.36 -8.85 1.40
C ALA A 343 -3.15 -8.03 1.84
N PHE A 344 -2.81 -6.97 1.11
CA PHE A 344 -1.69 -6.08 1.43
C PHE A 344 -1.89 -5.37 2.77
N PRO A 345 -3.01 -4.67 3.07
CA PRO A 345 -3.21 -4.00 4.35
C PRO A 345 -3.13 -4.93 5.56
N THR A 346 -3.66 -6.15 5.42
CA THR A 346 -3.62 -7.16 6.50
C THR A 346 -2.20 -7.66 6.76
N ALA A 347 -1.43 -7.91 5.69
CA ALA A 347 -0.03 -8.28 5.80
C ALA A 347 0.78 -7.18 6.50
N MET A 348 0.64 -5.92 6.06
CA MET A 348 1.32 -4.76 6.67
C MET A 348 1.02 -4.60 8.15
N ALA A 349 -0.26 -4.67 8.54
CA ALA A 349 -0.66 -4.58 9.94
C ALA A 349 0.01 -5.67 10.80
N ARG A 350 0.03 -6.91 10.29
CA ARG A 350 0.58 -8.04 11.06
C ARG A 350 2.10 -8.03 11.15
N VAL A 351 2.82 -7.74 10.07
CA VAL A 351 4.28 -7.66 10.12
C VAL A 351 4.76 -6.49 10.96
N GLY A 352 4.04 -5.37 10.96
CA GLY A 352 4.34 -4.23 11.79
C GLY A 352 4.27 -4.55 13.28
N ILE A 353 3.25 -5.30 13.71
CA ILE A 353 3.12 -5.78 15.10
C ILE A 353 4.23 -6.77 15.46
N LEU A 354 4.62 -7.66 14.53
CA LEU A 354 5.60 -8.72 14.77
C LEU A 354 7.05 -8.24 14.76
N ALA A 355 7.40 -7.33 13.86
CA ALA A 355 8.79 -6.95 13.59
C ALA A 355 8.99 -5.43 13.42
N GLY A 356 7.99 -4.63 13.78
CA GLY A 356 8.03 -3.17 13.74
C GLY A 356 8.36 -2.61 12.36
N PRO A 357 8.99 -1.42 12.29
CA PRO A 357 9.31 -0.75 11.02
C PRO A 357 10.14 -1.59 10.05
N ASN A 358 11.01 -2.46 10.54
CA ASN A 358 11.79 -3.37 9.68
C ASN A 358 10.92 -4.44 9.03
N GLY A 359 9.95 -4.98 9.76
CA GLY A 359 8.98 -5.91 9.20
C GLY A 359 8.16 -5.24 8.10
N VAL A 360 7.66 -4.02 8.35
CA VAL A 360 6.93 -3.23 7.35
C VAL A 360 7.79 -2.95 6.12
N ALA A 361 9.05 -2.54 6.31
CA ALA A 361 9.97 -2.29 5.21
C ALA A 361 10.19 -3.55 4.36
N ALA A 362 10.47 -4.69 4.99
CA ALA A 362 10.66 -5.96 4.29
C ALA A 362 9.41 -6.37 3.52
N ALA A 363 8.23 -6.36 4.15
CA ALA A 363 6.99 -6.75 3.49
C ALA A 363 6.57 -5.77 2.38
N SER A 364 6.82 -4.47 2.53
CA SER A 364 6.62 -3.48 1.47
C SER A 364 7.51 -3.75 0.27
N THR A 365 8.79 -4.10 0.50
CA THR A 365 9.72 -4.48 -0.58
C THR A 365 9.19 -5.66 -1.40
N PHE A 366 8.64 -6.69 -0.74
CA PHE A 366 7.96 -7.80 -1.43
C PHE A 366 6.76 -7.31 -2.25
N GLY A 367 5.92 -6.45 -1.67
CA GLY A 367 4.78 -5.88 -2.38
C GLY A 367 5.20 -5.12 -3.63
N TYR A 368 6.18 -4.22 -3.52
CA TYR A 368 6.68 -3.51 -4.70
C TYR A 368 7.35 -4.40 -5.74
N ALA A 369 8.00 -5.50 -5.30
CA ALA A 369 8.51 -6.49 -6.22
C ALA A 369 7.38 -7.13 -7.04
N GLY A 370 6.18 -7.31 -6.47
CA GLY A 370 5.01 -7.78 -7.20
C GLY A 370 4.60 -6.84 -8.35
N PHE A 371 4.49 -5.54 -8.08
CA PHE A 371 4.24 -4.54 -9.12
C PHE A 371 5.33 -4.47 -10.18
N LEU A 372 6.61 -4.60 -9.78
CA LEU A 372 7.72 -4.54 -10.70
C LEU A 372 7.81 -5.78 -11.61
N LEU A 373 7.58 -6.96 -11.05
CA LEU A 373 7.72 -8.24 -11.75
C LEU A 373 6.49 -8.61 -12.58
N GLY A 374 5.30 -8.15 -12.17
CA GLY A 374 4.03 -8.49 -12.83
C GLY A 374 4.04 -8.20 -14.34
N PRO A 375 4.23 -6.96 -14.77
CA PRO A 375 4.17 -6.59 -16.17
C PRO A 375 5.13 -7.35 -17.09
N PRO A 376 6.45 -7.46 -16.80
CA PRO A 376 7.36 -8.21 -17.66
C PRO A 376 7.09 -9.71 -17.67
N VAL A 377 6.71 -10.31 -16.54
CA VAL A 377 6.40 -11.75 -16.50
C VAL A 377 5.17 -12.05 -17.34
N ILE A 378 4.10 -11.25 -17.21
CA ILE A 378 2.89 -11.42 -18.02
C ILE A 378 3.19 -11.16 -19.51
N GLY A 379 3.96 -10.12 -19.84
CA GLY A 379 4.34 -9.79 -21.20
C GLY A 379 5.13 -10.93 -21.88
N PHE A 380 6.09 -11.53 -21.15
CA PHE A 380 6.85 -12.67 -21.64
C PHE A 380 5.95 -13.90 -21.85
N LEU A 381 5.11 -14.24 -20.90
CA LEU A 381 4.19 -15.37 -21.01
C LEU A 381 3.13 -15.14 -22.09
N ALA A 382 2.65 -13.91 -22.26
CA ALA A 382 1.72 -13.55 -23.32
C ALA A 382 2.33 -13.72 -24.71
N SER A 383 3.61 -13.37 -24.89
CA SER A 383 4.31 -13.59 -26.14
C SER A 383 4.63 -15.06 -26.43
N ALA A 384 4.86 -15.85 -25.40
CA ALA A 384 5.16 -17.29 -25.51
C ALA A 384 3.91 -18.17 -25.70
N ALA A 385 2.77 -17.76 -25.22
CA ALA A 385 1.53 -18.54 -25.26
C ALA A 385 0.31 -17.67 -25.66
N SER A 386 -0.30 -16.95 -24.72
CA SER A 386 -1.38 -15.97 -24.96
C SER A 386 -1.58 -15.09 -23.75
N LEU A 387 -2.17 -13.91 -23.95
CA LEU A 387 -2.48 -13.00 -22.84
C LEU A 387 -3.50 -13.61 -21.87
N ARG A 388 -4.48 -14.38 -22.35
CA ARG A 388 -5.44 -15.11 -21.52
C ARG A 388 -4.74 -16.06 -20.53
N LEU A 389 -3.82 -16.89 -21.04
CA LEU A 389 -3.06 -17.82 -20.18
C LEU A 389 -2.10 -17.07 -19.25
N ALA A 390 -1.44 -16.02 -19.70
CA ALA A 390 -0.56 -15.21 -18.86
C ALA A 390 -1.31 -14.61 -17.67
N LEU A 391 -2.52 -14.10 -17.86
CA LEU A 391 -3.35 -13.54 -16.81
C LEU A 391 -3.80 -14.57 -15.77
N THR A 392 -3.90 -15.88 -16.11
CA THR A 392 -4.21 -16.93 -15.12
C THR A 392 -3.13 -17.11 -14.04
N THR A 393 -1.91 -16.58 -14.26
CA THR A 393 -0.86 -16.56 -13.24
C THR A 393 -1.30 -15.82 -11.98
N VAL A 394 -2.19 -14.82 -12.09
CA VAL A 394 -2.79 -14.13 -10.92
C VAL A 394 -3.59 -15.13 -10.08
N SER A 395 -4.34 -16.05 -10.70
CA SER A 395 -5.10 -17.09 -10.00
C SER A 395 -4.18 -18.07 -9.30
N LEU A 396 -3.08 -18.47 -9.93
CA LEU A 396 -2.07 -19.35 -9.32
C LEU A 396 -1.42 -18.68 -8.10
N LEU A 397 -1.07 -17.39 -8.21
CA LEU A 397 -0.51 -16.63 -7.08
C LEU A 397 -1.54 -16.40 -5.97
N ALA A 398 -2.83 -16.27 -6.31
CA ALA A 398 -3.89 -16.20 -5.31
C ALA A 398 -4.02 -17.52 -4.51
N LEU A 399 -3.92 -18.68 -5.16
CA LEU A 399 -3.87 -19.98 -4.49
C LEU A 399 -2.62 -20.14 -3.62
N LEU A 400 -1.47 -19.68 -4.11
CA LEU A 400 -0.24 -19.62 -3.32
C LEU A 400 -0.43 -18.73 -2.08
N ALA A 401 -1.04 -17.54 -2.22
CA ALA A 401 -1.33 -16.66 -1.10
C ALA A 401 -2.22 -17.32 -0.04
N ILE A 402 -3.20 -18.13 -0.44
CA ILE A 402 -4.02 -18.93 0.49
C ILE A 402 -3.16 -19.94 1.26
N ALA A 403 -2.29 -20.68 0.58
CA ALA A 403 -1.39 -21.65 1.22
C ALA A 403 -0.45 -20.94 2.22
N LEU A 404 0.13 -19.80 1.83
CA LEU A 404 0.98 -18.99 2.68
C LEU A 404 0.24 -18.43 3.91
N ALA A 405 -1.02 -18.00 3.74
CA ALA A 405 -1.86 -17.51 4.84
C ALA A 405 -2.13 -18.60 5.88
N ARG A 406 -2.43 -19.81 5.43
CA ARG A 406 -2.61 -20.98 6.31
C ARG A 406 -1.31 -21.39 7.01
N ALA A 407 -0.18 -21.39 6.30
CA ALA A 407 1.14 -21.67 6.88
C ALA A 407 1.55 -20.65 7.94
N ALA A 408 1.22 -19.36 7.70
CA ALA A 408 1.47 -18.29 8.67
C ALA A 408 0.57 -18.41 9.91
N ALA A 409 -0.65 -18.95 9.79
CA ALA A 409 -1.54 -19.20 10.91
C ALA A 409 -1.09 -20.40 11.75
N ALA A 410 -0.76 -21.53 11.12
CA ALA A 410 -0.33 -22.76 11.79
C ALA A 410 0.94 -22.59 12.64
N GLY A 411 1.79 -21.64 12.29
CA GLY A 411 2.98 -21.27 13.10
C GLY A 411 2.66 -20.50 14.38
N GLN A 412 1.41 -20.06 14.58
CA GLN A 412 0.97 -19.37 15.80
C GLN A 412 0.31 -20.31 16.82
N ASP A 413 -0.41 -21.33 16.35
CA ASP A 413 -1.10 -22.30 17.22
C ASP A 413 -0.10 -23.23 17.94
N ARG A 414 1.16 -23.23 17.52
CA ARG A 414 2.26 -24.01 18.12
C ARG A 414 3.06 -23.24 19.18
N ARG A 415 2.62 -22.04 19.57
CA ARG A 415 3.21 -21.20 20.63
C ARG A 415 2.19 -20.91 21.72
#